data_001fdaf9b3b97acd464ff8cedc91f43c
#
_entry.id   001fdaf9b3b97acd464ff8cedc91f43c
#
_cell.length_a   1.000
_cell.length_b   1.000
_cell.length_c   1.000
_cell.angle_alpha   90.00
_cell.angle_beta   90.00
_cell.angle_gamma   90.00
#
_symmetry.space_group_name_H-M   'P 1'
#
loop_
_entity.id
_entity.type
_entity.pdbx_description
1 polymer ?
#
loop_
_entity_poly.entity_id
_entity_poly.type
_entity_poly.pdbx_seq_one_letter_code
_entity_poly.pdbx_strand_id
1 'polypeptide(L)'
;AIAVCDSYMRRALMADSLVWVSSAPRTVASLPYISERTRSEFSYYLSQVDEIIDTGPYPTHEIIRHFRFISAVTGATIPPEAPQITWRDQAPPIDAGAPYVVLNPGSNEPGRRWPLAGYAALAKTMRERGFRVVFVGRVEERSGHEEIEQAILDAGETQGIIDMTGKTNLPELLDLMKHASLVVSNDTGPAHLSIALGRPTVVIVGGGHFGSFVPYPQEVTPANTRFVFQEMECYHCFWRCHRRANKFQIFPCIGAIAEDQVLRACDSLLKGDEERRAEELYFLENLMAQISEADPIGPARVEMRMTEGELRPIEFK
;
A
#
# COMPACT_ATOMS: atom_id res chain seq x y z
N ALA A 1 -22.62 20.29 15.62
CA ALA A 1 -21.57 19.26 15.79
C ALA A 1 -22.18 17.88 15.54
N ILE A 2 -21.42 16.98 15.00
CA ILE A 2 -21.77 15.58 14.75
C ILE A 2 -20.64 14.69 15.27
N ALA A 3 -20.96 13.57 15.89
CA ALA A 3 -20.01 12.51 16.20
C ALA A 3 -20.30 11.31 15.31
N VAL A 4 -19.25 10.78 14.70
CA VAL A 4 -19.35 9.67 13.76
C VAL A 4 -18.44 8.51 14.17
N CYS A 5 -18.86 7.28 13.89
CA CYS A 5 -18.05 6.08 14.01
C CYS A 5 -18.17 5.25 12.74
N ASP A 6 -17.12 5.26 11.91
CA ASP A 6 -17.07 4.54 10.65
C ASP A 6 -15.93 3.53 10.64
N SER A 7 -16.16 2.39 11.28
CA SER A 7 -15.25 1.24 11.22
C SER A 7 -16.07 -0.04 11.37
N TYR A 8 -15.99 -0.91 10.38
CA TYR A 8 -16.78 -2.14 10.38
C TYR A 8 -16.28 -3.17 11.40
N MET A 9 -14.95 -3.35 11.45
CA MET A 9 -14.29 -4.30 12.36
C MET A 9 -13.81 -3.58 13.62
N ARG A 10 -14.74 -3.04 14.42
CA ARG A 10 -14.43 -2.28 15.63
C ARG A 10 -14.77 -3.02 16.92
N ARG A 11 -14.32 -2.47 18.02
CA ARG A 11 -14.73 -2.86 19.39
C ARG A 11 -15.69 -1.79 19.92
N ALA A 12 -16.93 -2.17 20.25
CA ALA A 12 -17.96 -1.24 20.69
C ALA A 12 -17.51 -0.40 21.90
N LEU A 13 -16.91 -1.03 22.91
CA LEU A 13 -16.40 -0.34 24.11
C LEU A 13 -15.29 0.67 23.78
N MET A 14 -14.56 0.51 22.69
CA MET A 14 -13.46 1.42 22.33
C MET A 14 -13.89 2.54 21.38
N ALA A 15 -14.85 2.28 20.49
CA ALA A 15 -15.23 3.21 19.43
C ALA A 15 -16.63 3.80 19.68
N ASP A 16 -17.66 2.96 19.83
CA ASP A 16 -19.04 3.41 20.00
C ASP A 16 -19.25 4.12 21.34
N SER A 17 -18.54 3.73 22.39
CA SER A 17 -18.57 4.46 23.66
C SER A 17 -18.07 5.90 23.54
N LEU A 18 -17.10 6.18 22.66
CA LEU A 18 -16.61 7.55 22.43
C LEU A 18 -17.67 8.41 21.73
N VAL A 19 -18.42 7.84 20.78
CA VAL A 19 -19.56 8.51 20.15
C VAL A 19 -20.60 8.84 21.20
N TRP A 20 -20.94 7.88 22.07
CA TRP A 20 -21.91 8.06 23.13
C TRP A 20 -21.51 9.17 24.13
N VAL A 21 -20.26 9.13 24.65
CA VAL A 21 -19.79 10.12 25.63
C VAL A 21 -19.50 11.49 25.02
N SER A 22 -19.43 11.62 23.70
CA SER A 22 -19.22 12.89 23.02
C SER A 22 -20.30 13.91 23.28
N SER A 23 -21.52 13.44 23.65
CA SER A 23 -22.73 14.27 23.83
C SER A 23 -23.00 15.17 22.63
N ALA A 24 -22.60 14.74 21.42
CA ALA A 24 -22.86 15.48 20.20
C ALA A 24 -24.38 15.53 19.91
N PRO A 25 -24.90 16.63 19.40
CA PRO A 25 -26.34 16.76 19.08
C PRO A 25 -26.82 15.85 17.94
N ARG A 26 -25.92 15.25 17.18
CA ARG A 26 -26.18 14.19 16.20
C ARG A 26 -25.07 13.16 16.27
N THR A 27 -25.45 11.89 16.34
CA THR A 27 -24.53 10.75 16.41
C THR A 27 -24.86 9.75 15.29
N VAL A 28 -23.84 9.34 14.54
CA VAL A 28 -24.01 8.40 13.42
C VAL A 28 -22.96 7.32 13.49
N ALA A 29 -23.37 6.07 13.33
CA ALA A 29 -22.46 4.93 13.29
C ALA A 29 -22.69 4.05 12.06
N SER A 30 -21.62 3.47 11.51
CA SER A 30 -21.77 2.38 10.55
C SER A 30 -22.24 1.11 11.27
N LEU A 31 -23.01 0.27 10.58
CA LEU A 31 -23.35 -1.07 11.08
C LEU A 31 -22.05 -1.90 11.16
N PRO A 32 -21.65 -2.38 12.36
CA PRO A 32 -20.40 -3.12 12.54
C PRO A 32 -20.56 -4.60 12.18
N TYR A 33 -19.43 -5.32 12.12
CA TYR A 33 -19.45 -6.77 12.13
C TYR A 33 -19.93 -7.29 13.50
N ILE A 34 -21.10 -7.90 13.53
CA ILE A 34 -21.72 -8.41 14.75
C ILE A 34 -21.61 -9.93 14.77
N SER A 35 -20.89 -10.45 15.76
CA SER A 35 -20.85 -11.88 16.10
C SER A 35 -21.79 -12.18 17.26
N GLU A 36 -22.06 -13.46 17.52
CA GLU A 36 -22.83 -13.87 18.70
C GLU A 36 -22.25 -13.32 20.01
N ARG A 37 -20.91 -13.27 20.11
CA ARG A 37 -20.20 -12.78 21.30
C ARG A 37 -20.31 -11.28 21.51
N THR A 38 -20.48 -10.51 20.45
CA THR A 38 -20.50 -9.04 20.50
C THR A 38 -21.90 -8.46 20.36
N ARG A 39 -22.91 -9.30 20.11
CA ARG A 39 -24.28 -8.87 19.82
C ARG A 39 -24.87 -7.97 20.92
N SER A 40 -24.80 -8.38 22.17
CA SER A 40 -25.37 -7.61 23.28
C SER A 40 -24.67 -6.26 23.48
N GLU A 41 -23.34 -6.23 23.36
CA GLU A 41 -22.55 -5.02 23.47
C GLU A 41 -22.90 -4.03 22.35
N PHE A 42 -22.91 -4.47 21.10
CA PHE A 42 -23.31 -3.63 19.97
C PHE A 42 -24.77 -3.20 20.05
N SER A 43 -25.69 -4.09 20.44
CA SER A 43 -27.10 -3.72 20.60
C SER A 43 -27.27 -2.57 21.59
N TYR A 44 -26.53 -2.59 22.70
CA TYR A 44 -26.55 -1.49 23.66
C TYR A 44 -26.05 -0.17 23.05
N TYR A 45 -24.84 -0.14 22.48
CA TYR A 45 -24.27 1.10 21.96
C TYR A 45 -25.00 1.61 20.70
N LEU A 46 -25.41 0.74 19.81
CA LEU A 46 -26.16 1.15 18.61
C LEU A 46 -27.55 1.71 18.94
N SER A 47 -28.17 1.27 20.07
CA SER A 47 -29.42 1.88 20.54
C SER A 47 -29.25 3.32 21.06
N GLN A 48 -28.02 3.79 21.25
CA GLN A 48 -27.70 5.13 21.77
C GLN A 48 -27.31 6.11 20.66
N VAL A 49 -27.23 5.68 19.40
CA VAL A 49 -26.93 6.57 18.27
C VAL A 49 -28.20 6.95 17.53
N ASP A 50 -28.23 8.17 16.97
CA ASP A 50 -29.40 8.67 16.26
C ASP A 50 -29.61 7.99 14.90
N GLU A 51 -28.52 7.56 14.26
CA GLU A 51 -28.57 6.99 12.92
C GLU A 51 -27.53 5.86 12.75
N ILE A 52 -27.97 4.75 12.14
CA ILE A 52 -27.10 3.63 11.79
C ILE A 52 -27.10 3.47 10.28
N ILE A 53 -25.90 3.47 9.68
CA ILE A 53 -25.71 3.32 8.25
C ILE A 53 -25.18 1.92 7.94
N ASP A 54 -25.91 1.16 7.12
CA ASP A 54 -25.43 -0.10 6.56
C ASP A 54 -24.50 0.19 5.38
N THR A 55 -23.23 -0.11 5.53
CA THR A 55 -22.19 0.08 4.52
C THR A 55 -21.93 -1.18 3.68
N GLY A 56 -22.65 -2.25 3.93
CA GLY A 56 -22.61 -3.52 3.19
C GLY A 56 -22.14 -4.71 4.03
N PRO A 57 -22.39 -5.94 3.55
CA PRO A 57 -22.02 -7.18 4.26
C PRO A 57 -20.49 -7.42 4.21
N TYR A 58 -20.02 -8.33 5.05
CA TYR A 58 -18.66 -8.88 4.93
C TYR A 58 -18.55 -9.76 3.66
N PRO A 59 -17.48 -9.67 2.85
CA PRO A 59 -16.24 -8.93 3.03
C PRO A 59 -16.15 -7.62 2.21
N THR A 60 -17.18 -6.78 2.18
CA THR A 60 -17.07 -5.47 1.52
C THR A 60 -15.80 -4.77 1.96
N HIS A 61 -15.03 -4.22 1.02
CA HIS A 61 -13.76 -3.55 1.28
C HIS A 61 -13.94 -2.25 2.06
N GLU A 62 -13.05 -1.95 3.01
CA GLU A 62 -13.18 -0.77 3.90
C GLU A 62 -13.20 0.56 3.12
N ILE A 63 -12.45 0.69 2.03
CA ILE A 63 -12.54 1.90 1.17
C ILE A 63 -13.97 2.11 0.68
N ILE A 64 -14.60 1.06 0.15
CA ILE A 64 -15.99 1.14 -0.34
C ILE A 64 -16.95 1.51 0.79
N ARG A 65 -16.75 0.93 1.99
CA ARG A 65 -17.55 1.24 3.18
C ARG A 65 -17.44 2.70 3.57
N HIS A 66 -16.22 3.24 3.62
CA HIS A 66 -15.99 4.63 3.99
C HIS A 66 -16.66 5.61 3.03
N PHE A 67 -16.58 5.35 1.72
CA PHE A 67 -17.25 6.20 0.73
C PHE A 67 -18.79 6.08 0.78
N ARG A 68 -19.33 4.89 1.07
CA ARG A 68 -20.76 4.72 1.31
C ARG A 68 -21.21 5.46 2.58
N PHE A 69 -20.42 5.35 3.65
CA PHE A 69 -20.71 6.01 4.91
C PHE A 69 -20.70 7.53 4.76
N ILE A 70 -19.64 8.11 4.20
CA ILE A 70 -19.55 9.56 4.03
C ILE A 70 -20.62 10.09 3.07
N SER A 71 -20.96 9.31 2.01
CA SER A 71 -22.07 9.66 1.11
C SER A 71 -23.41 9.74 1.85
N ALA A 72 -23.69 8.78 2.72
CA ALA A 72 -24.91 8.77 3.52
C ALA A 72 -24.93 9.93 4.53
N VAL A 73 -23.83 10.17 5.25
CA VAL A 73 -23.73 11.25 6.25
C VAL A 73 -23.90 12.65 5.63
N THR A 74 -23.36 12.83 4.43
CA THR A 74 -23.39 14.14 3.74
C THR A 74 -24.60 14.33 2.84
N GLY A 75 -25.31 13.25 2.48
CA GLY A 75 -26.37 13.27 1.47
C GLY A 75 -25.86 13.45 0.04
N ALA A 76 -24.56 13.39 -0.19
CA ALA A 76 -23.94 13.51 -1.51
C ALA A 76 -23.48 12.14 -2.02
N THR A 77 -23.57 11.88 -3.32
CA THR A 77 -22.99 10.69 -3.93
C THR A 77 -21.50 10.93 -4.14
N ILE A 78 -20.66 10.27 -3.35
CA ILE A 78 -19.20 10.38 -3.42
C ILE A 78 -18.68 9.03 -3.91
N PRO A 79 -18.14 8.95 -5.15
CA PRO A 79 -17.59 7.71 -5.68
C PRO A 79 -16.33 7.29 -4.91
N PRO A 80 -16.07 5.98 -4.75
CA PRO A 80 -14.85 5.51 -4.12
C PRO A 80 -13.62 5.84 -4.99
N GLU A 81 -12.57 6.24 -4.34
CA GLU A 81 -11.28 6.58 -4.95
C GLU A 81 -10.14 5.84 -4.26
N ALA A 82 -9.04 5.64 -4.99
CA ALA A 82 -7.81 5.14 -4.41
C ALA A 82 -7.29 6.10 -3.33
N PRO A 83 -6.72 5.59 -2.23
CA PRO A 83 -6.13 6.47 -1.22
C PRO A 83 -4.96 7.26 -1.80
N GLN A 84 -4.92 8.56 -1.52
CA GLN A 84 -3.87 9.47 -1.96
C GLN A 84 -3.36 10.32 -0.83
N ILE A 85 -2.05 10.53 -0.79
CA ILE A 85 -1.38 11.42 0.16
C ILE A 85 -0.54 12.41 -0.62
N THR A 86 -0.84 13.70 -0.48
CA THR A 86 0.09 14.75 -0.88
C THR A 86 1.19 14.85 0.18
N TRP A 87 2.41 14.49 -0.18
CA TRP A 87 3.53 14.51 0.74
C TRP A 87 4.59 15.51 0.32
N ARG A 88 5.31 16.05 1.30
CA ARG A 88 6.42 16.97 1.09
C ARG A 88 7.48 16.38 0.15
N ASP A 89 8.24 17.25 -0.50
CA ASP A 89 9.34 16.84 -1.38
C ASP A 89 10.69 17.05 -0.67
N GLN A 90 11.03 16.13 0.22
CA GLN A 90 12.31 16.11 0.92
C GLN A 90 13.11 14.88 0.51
N ALA A 91 14.43 15.03 0.45
CA ALA A 91 15.31 13.90 0.19
C ALA A 91 15.10 12.79 1.21
N PRO A 92 15.21 11.51 0.81
CA PRO A 92 15.13 10.40 1.73
C PRO A 92 16.25 10.47 2.79
N PRO A 93 16.05 9.93 4.00
CA PRO A 93 17.03 9.99 5.08
C PRO A 93 18.21 9.02 4.88
N ILE A 94 18.57 8.77 3.64
CA ILE A 94 19.67 7.90 3.22
C ILE A 94 20.41 8.52 2.03
N ASP A 95 21.70 8.26 1.94
CA ASP A 95 22.44 8.43 0.68
C ASP A 95 22.40 7.09 -0.07
N ALA A 96 21.46 6.96 -0.98
CA ALA A 96 21.34 5.75 -1.77
C ALA A 96 22.40 5.66 -2.89
N GLY A 97 22.87 6.77 -3.43
CA GLY A 97 23.83 6.83 -4.53
C GLY A 97 23.40 6.15 -5.83
N ALA A 98 22.23 5.47 -5.81
CA ALA A 98 21.62 4.74 -6.93
C ALA A 98 20.11 4.57 -6.68
N PRO A 99 19.29 4.21 -7.69
CA PRO A 99 17.93 3.81 -7.49
C PRO A 99 17.81 2.68 -6.45
N TYR A 100 16.73 2.70 -5.65
CA TYR A 100 16.55 1.71 -4.59
C TYR A 100 15.14 1.17 -4.51
N VAL A 101 15.05 -0.03 -3.95
CA VAL A 101 13.79 -0.69 -3.60
C VAL A 101 13.67 -0.76 -2.08
N VAL A 102 12.45 -0.58 -1.57
CA VAL A 102 12.15 -0.70 -0.14
C VAL A 102 11.50 -2.05 0.12
N LEU A 103 12.04 -2.81 1.05
CA LEU A 103 11.50 -4.07 1.51
C LEU A 103 11.02 -3.94 2.96
N ASN A 104 9.76 -4.29 3.22
CA ASN A 104 9.17 -4.34 4.55
C ASN A 104 8.76 -5.78 4.91
N PRO A 105 9.69 -6.61 5.44
CA PRO A 105 9.42 -7.99 5.81
C PRO A 105 8.60 -8.13 7.10
N GLY A 106 8.45 -7.04 7.84
CA GLY A 106 7.78 -7.00 9.13
C GLY A 106 6.26 -7.22 9.08
N SER A 107 5.70 -7.61 10.21
CA SER A 107 4.26 -7.60 10.50
C SER A 107 4.05 -7.73 12.01
N ASN A 108 2.92 -7.19 12.51
CA ASN A 108 2.54 -7.30 13.92
C ASN A 108 2.44 -8.75 14.42
N GLU A 109 2.04 -9.68 13.54
CA GLU A 109 2.00 -11.11 13.86
C GLU A 109 3.04 -11.85 13.01
N PRO A 110 3.99 -12.58 13.64
CA PRO A 110 5.04 -13.29 12.91
C PRO A 110 4.51 -14.22 11.81
N GLY A 111 3.39 -14.89 12.06
CA GLY A 111 2.76 -15.78 11.09
C GLY A 111 2.27 -15.09 9.81
N ARG A 112 2.09 -13.78 9.82
CA ARG A 112 1.69 -12.97 8.66
C ARG A 112 2.88 -12.48 7.82
N ARG A 113 4.09 -12.86 8.17
CA ARG A 113 5.30 -12.49 7.44
C ARG A 113 5.58 -13.53 6.36
N TRP A 114 5.81 -13.06 5.14
CA TRP A 114 6.31 -13.93 4.09
C TRP A 114 7.69 -14.47 4.46
N PRO A 115 8.06 -15.71 4.06
CA PRO A 115 9.33 -16.31 4.44
C PRO A 115 10.53 -15.39 4.20
N LEU A 116 11.43 -15.32 5.18
CA LEU A 116 12.64 -14.49 5.09
C LEU A 116 13.53 -14.89 3.92
N ALA A 117 13.57 -16.20 3.59
CA ALA A 117 14.29 -16.71 2.41
C ALA A 117 13.79 -16.07 1.11
N GLY A 118 12.47 -15.86 0.98
CA GLY A 118 11.89 -15.18 -0.17
C GLY A 118 12.32 -13.71 -0.27
N TYR A 119 12.36 -12.99 0.86
CA TYR A 119 12.91 -11.63 0.89
C TYR A 119 14.41 -11.58 0.57
N ALA A 120 15.19 -12.57 1.01
CA ALA A 120 16.61 -12.68 0.69
C ALA A 120 16.82 -12.91 -0.83
N ALA A 121 16.08 -13.83 -1.43
CA ALA A 121 16.13 -14.07 -2.87
C ALA A 121 15.72 -12.83 -3.68
N LEU A 122 14.65 -12.15 -3.24
CA LEU A 122 14.19 -10.90 -3.86
C LEU A 122 15.25 -9.80 -3.75
N ALA A 123 15.83 -9.60 -2.56
CA ALA A 123 16.87 -8.60 -2.34
C ALA A 123 18.09 -8.85 -3.22
N LYS A 124 18.53 -10.12 -3.32
CA LYS A 124 19.62 -10.51 -4.22
C LYS A 124 19.29 -10.14 -5.68
N THR A 125 18.12 -10.55 -6.16
CA THR A 125 17.70 -10.25 -7.55
C THR A 125 17.63 -8.74 -7.83
N MET A 126 17.11 -7.95 -6.90
CA MET A 126 17.04 -6.48 -7.09
C MET A 126 18.43 -5.85 -7.14
N ARG A 127 19.38 -6.36 -6.35
CA ARG A 127 20.78 -5.90 -6.40
C ARG A 127 21.49 -6.27 -7.71
N GLU A 128 21.29 -7.49 -8.20
CA GLU A 128 21.78 -7.92 -9.51
C GLU A 128 21.29 -7.03 -10.65
N ARG A 129 20.12 -6.39 -10.48
CA ARG A 129 19.55 -5.42 -11.41
C ARG A 129 20.03 -3.96 -11.18
N GLY A 130 20.97 -3.75 -10.27
CA GLY A 130 21.55 -2.43 -10.00
C GLY A 130 20.79 -1.57 -8.99
N PHE A 131 19.73 -2.09 -8.34
CA PHE A 131 19.06 -1.37 -7.26
C PHE A 131 19.80 -1.55 -5.93
N ARG A 132 19.78 -0.52 -5.10
CA ARG A 132 20.02 -0.71 -3.67
C ARG A 132 18.77 -1.25 -2.99
N VAL A 133 18.96 -2.01 -1.94
CA VAL A 133 17.87 -2.58 -1.14
C VAL A 133 17.84 -1.93 0.22
N VAL A 134 16.69 -1.36 0.57
CA VAL A 134 16.48 -0.67 1.85
C VAL A 134 15.47 -1.45 2.67
N PHE A 135 15.89 -2.00 3.80
CA PHE A 135 14.98 -2.63 4.75
C PHE A 135 14.37 -1.59 5.68
N VAL A 136 13.06 -1.71 5.88
CA VAL A 136 12.30 -0.90 6.84
C VAL A 136 11.49 -1.80 7.75
N GLY A 137 11.18 -1.31 8.95
CA GLY A 137 10.43 -2.05 9.94
C GLY A 137 10.62 -1.45 11.33
N ARG A 138 9.97 -2.07 12.34
CA ARG A 138 10.15 -1.68 13.73
C ARG A 138 11.41 -2.31 14.31
N VAL A 139 11.92 -1.72 15.38
CA VAL A 139 13.13 -2.20 16.05
C VAL A 139 13.05 -3.68 16.50
N GLU A 140 11.85 -4.15 16.86
CA GLU A 140 11.60 -5.53 17.27
C GLU A 140 11.69 -6.54 16.09
N GLU A 141 11.75 -6.05 14.86
CA GLU A 141 11.84 -6.85 13.64
C GLU A 141 13.29 -6.99 13.14
N ARG A 142 14.24 -6.33 13.80
CA ARG A 142 15.64 -6.24 13.37
C ARG A 142 16.30 -7.62 13.23
N SER A 143 16.09 -8.55 14.17
CA SER A 143 16.70 -9.88 14.09
C SER A 143 16.34 -10.64 12.80
N GLY A 144 15.08 -10.49 12.33
CA GLY A 144 14.68 -11.09 11.05
C GLY A 144 15.37 -10.42 9.85
N HIS A 145 15.64 -9.13 9.93
CA HIS A 145 16.36 -8.41 8.86
C HIS A 145 17.86 -8.76 8.85
N GLU A 146 18.46 -8.96 10.01
CA GLU A 146 19.83 -9.45 10.14
C GLU A 146 19.99 -10.87 9.55
N GLU A 147 18.99 -11.75 9.72
CA GLU A 147 18.97 -13.07 9.06
C GLU A 147 18.93 -12.96 7.54
N ILE A 148 18.15 -12.04 6.99
CA ILE A 148 18.11 -11.79 5.54
C ILE A 148 19.44 -11.22 5.06
N GLU A 149 19.98 -10.23 5.76
CA GLU A 149 21.27 -9.62 5.45
C GLU A 149 22.38 -10.68 5.48
N GLN A 150 22.43 -11.51 6.49
CA GLN A 150 23.41 -12.59 6.61
C GLN A 150 23.30 -13.60 5.45
N ALA A 151 22.07 -14.01 5.08
CA ALA A 151 21.85 -14.91 3.95
C ALA A 151 22.34 -14.32 2.62
N ILE A 152 22.30 -12.99 2.46
CA ILE A 152 22.82 -12.29 1.27
C ILE A 152 24.34 -12.23 1.33
N LEU A 153 24.91 -11.92 2.51
CA LEU A 153 26.36 -11.86 2.74
C LEU A 153 27.02 -13.22 2.51
N ASP A 154 26.42 -14.30 3.00
CA ASP A 154 26.92 -15.67 2.81
C ASP A 154 26.95 -16.10 1.33
N ALA A 155 26.13 -15.46 0.49
CA ALA A 155 26.18 -15.63 -0.96
C ALA A 155 27.30 -14.81 -1.65
N GLY A 156 28.18 -14.15 -0.89
CA GLY A 156 29.34 -13.39 -1.39
C GLY A 156 29.03 -11.95 -1.78
N GLU A 157 27.88 -11.43 -1.36
CA GLU A 157 27.39 -10.11 -1.75
C GLU A 157 27.42 -9.10 -0.60
N THR A 158 28.36 -8.16 -0.61
CA THR A 158 28.62 -7.26 0.52
C THR A 158 28.14 -5.82 0.35
N GLN A 159 27.72 -5.40 -0.85
CA GLN A 159 27.37 -3.98 -1.12
C GLN A 159 25.91 -3.78 -1.52
N GLY A 160 25.33 -2.63 -1.14
CA GLY A 160 24.05 -2.17 -1.65
C GLY A 160 22.84 -2.48 -0.77
N ILE A 161 23.04 -2.95 0.47
CA ILE A 161 21.97 -3.10 1.48
C ILE A 161 22.07 -1.94 2.47
N ILE A 162 20.90 -1.36 2.79
CA ILE A 162 20.76 -0.29 3.78
C ILE A 162 19.71 -0.72 4.77
N ASP A 163 20.08 -0.99 6.02
CA ASP A 163 19.15 -1.30 7.09
C ASP A 163 18.67 -0.03 7.81
N MET A 164 17.39 0.31 7.59
CA MET A 164 16.68 1.40 8.25
C MET A 164 15.69 0.91 9.31
N THR A 165 15.78 -0.35 9.73
CA THR A 165 14.90 -0.96 10.74
C THR A 165 15.01 -0.25 12.08
N GLY A 166 13.90 0.32 12.57
CA GLY A 166 13.86 1.11 13.79
C GLY A 166 14.61 2.43 13.75
N LYS A 167 15.04 2.88 12.56
CA LYS A 167 15.81 4.13 12.38
C LYS A 167 15.02 5.24 11.71
N THR A 168 13.74 5.02 11.37
CA THR A 168 12.86 6.03 10.78
C THR A 168 11.67 6.30 11.69
N ASN A 169 11.31 7.57 11.82
CA ASN A 169 9.97 7.96 12.23
C ASN A 169 9.00 7.91 11.03
N LEU A 170 7.72 8.15 11.25
CA LEU A 170 6.73 8.06 10.18
C LEU A 170 6.98 9.06 9.03
N PRO A 171 7.28 10.35 9.26
CA PRO A 171 7.66 11.27 8.19
C PRO A 171 8.88 10.81 7.37
N GLU A 172 9.93 10.34 8.01
CA GLU A 172 11.13 9.83 7.35
C GLU A 172 10.86 8.56 6.53
N LEU A 173 9.98 7.68 7.02
CA LEU A 173 9.52 6.51 6.27
C LEU A 173 8.77 6.93 5.00
N LEU A 174 7.91 7.94 5.07
CA LEU A 174 7.20 8.47 3.92
C LEU A 174 8.16 9.14 2.91
N ASP A 175 9.15 9.92 3.38
CA ASP A 175 10.19 10.49 2.53
C ASP A 175 10.98 9.39 1.81
N LEU A 176 11.33 8.31 2.55
CA LEU A 176 12.02 7.15 1.98
C LEU A 176 11.18 6.44 0.92
N MET A 177 9.91 6.17 1.22
CA MET A 177 9.02 5.49 0.29
C MET A 177 8.72 6.32 -0.95
N LYS A 178 8.55 7.63 -0.81
CA LYS A 178 8.25 8.55 -1.91
C LYS A 178 9.29 8.50 -3.04
N HIS A 179 10.55 8.24 -2.71
CA HIS A 179 11.65 8.20 -3.67
C HIS A 179 12.05 6.76 -4.10
N ALA A 180 11.40 5.74 -3.56
CA ALA A 180 11.68 4.36 -3.93
C ALA A 180 11.20 4.05 -5.36
N SER A 181 11.98 3.27 -6.09
CA SER A 181 11.57 2.73 -7.40
C SER A 181 10.49 1.66 -7.27
N LEU A 182 10.50 0.91 -6.16
CA LEU A 182 9.54 -0.13 -5.83
C LEU A 182 9.48 -0.30 -4.31
N VAL A 183 8.29 -0.60 -3.81
CA VAL A 183 8.08 -1.04 -2.42
C VAL A 183 7.48 -2.43 -2.41
N VAL A 184 8.07 -3.36 -1.66
CA VAL A 184 7.50 -4.70 -1.44
C VAL A 184 7.24 -4.87 0.05
N SER A 185 6.01 -5.18 0.41
CA SER A 185 5.57 -5.23 1.80
C SER A 185 4.59 -6.36 2.03
N ASN A 186 4.63 -6.95 3.23
CA ASN A 186 3.47 -7.69 3.72
C ASN A 186 2.26 -6.73 3.86
N ASP A 187 1.05 -7.29 3.95
CA ASP A 187 -0.18 -6.55 4.28
C ASP A 187 -0.06 -5.86 5.64
N THR A 188 0.44 -4.62 5.63
CA THR A 188 0.70 -3.78 6.80
C THR A 188 0.60 -2.29 6.44
N GLY A 189 0.66 -1.41 7.44
CA GLY A 189 0.61 0.04 7.24
C GLY A 189 1.53 0.59 6.14
N PRO A 190 2.81 0.21 6.08
CA PRO A 190 3.73 0.60 5.01
C PRO A 190 3.23 0.33 3.59
N ALA A 191 2.55 -0.80 3.34
CA ALA A 191 1.96 -1.10 2.03
C ALA A 191 0.93 -0.04 1.62
N HIS A 192 -0.01 0.27 2.52
CA HIS A 192 -1.06 1.26 2.26
C HIS A 192 -0.49 2.67 2.11
N LEU A 193 0.53 3.03 2.88
CA LEU A 193 1.22 4.32 2.76
C LEU A 193 1.93 4.45 1.40
N SER A 194 2.61 3.41 0.95
CA SER A 194 3.28 3.40 -0.36
C SER A 194 2.29 3.54 -1.52
N ILE A 195 1.17 2.82 -1.45
CA ILE A 195 0.08 2.94 -2.42
C ILE A 195 -0.47 4.38 -2.45
N ALA A 196 -0.74 4.95 -1.27
CA ALA A 196 -1.26 6.31 -1.15
C ALA A 196 -0.28 7.40 -1.61
N LEU A 197 1.04 7.13 -1.54
CA LEU A 197 2.09 7.98 -2.11
C LEU A 197 2.21 7.83 -3.64
N GLY A 198 1.41 6.94 -4.26
CA GLY A 198 1.46 6.67 -5.69
C GLY A 198 2.75 5.94 -6.13
N ARG A 199 3.38 5.16 -5.24
CA ARG A 199 4.60 4.42 -5.59
C ARG A 199 4.29 3.04 -6.14
N PRO A 200 5.13 2.51 -7.06
CA PRO A 200 5.07 1.12 -7.45
C PRO A 200 5.12 0.22 -6.22
N THR A 201 4.08 -0.58 -5.99
CA THR A 201 3.93 -1.34 -4.74
C THR A 201 3.48 -2.77 -5.01
N VAL A 202 4.22 -3.73 -4.45
CA VAL A 202 3.82 -5.13 -4.36
C VAL A 202 3.43 -5.45 -2.93
N VAL A 203 2.22 -5.95 -2.74
CA VAL A 203 1.68 -6.33 -1.43
C VAL A 203 1.50 -7.83 -1.35
N ILE A 204 2.13 -8.46 -0.35
CA ILE A 204 1.99 -9.89 -0.07
C ILE A 204 0.80 -10.07 0.85
N VAL A 205 -0.21 -10.80 0.38
CA VAL A 205 -1.55 -10.83 0.99
C VAL A 205 -1.88 -12.23 1.50
N GLY A 206 -2.36 -12.30 2.72
CA GLY A 206 -2.90 -13.53 3.30
C GLY A 206 -4.44 -13.55 3.36
N GLY A 207 -4.99 -14.73 3.62
CA GLY A 207 -6.43 -14.99 3.53
C GLY A 207 -7.28 -14.53 4.72
N GLY A 208 -6.70 -13.99 5.80
CA GLY A 208 -7.43 -13.77 7.05
C GLY A 208 -8.62 -12.81 6.94
N HIS A 209 -8.43 -11.67 6.31
CA HIS A 209 -9.43 -10.65 6.00
C HIS A 209 -9.41 -10.29 4.51
N PHE A 210 -9.26 -11.31 3.67
CA PHE A 210 -9.13 -11.12 2.22
C PHE A 210 -10.30 -10.30 1.66
N GLY A 211 -9.98 -9.29 0.86
CA GLY A 211 -10.96 -8.40 0.26
C GLY A 211 -11.60 -7.38 1.20
N SER A 212 -11.26 -7.39 2.52
CA SER A 212 -11.71 -6.34 3.44
C SER A 212 -10.75 -5.16 3.50
N PHE A 213 -9.45 -5.42 3.48
CA PHE A 213 -8.39 -4.40 3.50
C PHE A 213 -7.49 -4.51 2.28
N VAL A 214 -7.17 -5.72 1.87
CA VAL A 214 -6.43 -6.10 0.68
C VAL A 214 -6.95 -7.44 0.15
N PRO A 215 -6.90 -7.69 -1.18
CA PRO A 215 -6.59 -6.74 -2.24
C PRO A 215 -7.64 -5.63 -2.34
N TYR A 216 -7.25 -4.47 -2.88
CA TYR A 216 -8.21 -3.41 -3.19
C TYR A 216 -9.14 -3.85 -4.31
N PRO A 217 -10.41 -3.39 -4.31
CA PRO A 217 -11.31 -3.56 -5.46
C PRO A 217 -10.69 -2.97 -6.73
N GLN A 218 -10.97 -3.60 -7.87
CA GLN A 218 -10.35 -3.23 -9.15
C GLN A 218 -10.54 -1.75 -9.47
N GLU A 219 -11.70 -1.19 -9.18
CA GLU A 219 -12.07 0.20 -9.45
C GLU A 219 -11.27 1.25 -8.67
N VAL A 220 -10.64 0.83 -7.56
CA VAL A 220 -9.83 1.71 -6.70
C VAL A 220 -8.38 1.22 -6.54
N THR A 221 -7.98 0.22 -7.30
CA THR A 221 -6.61 -0.28 -7.33
C THR A 221 -5.77 0.55 -8.29
N PRO A 222 -4.73 1.27 -7.82
CA PRO A 222 -3.84 1.99 -8.72
C PRO A 222 -3.12 1.05 -9.70
N ALA A 223 -2.90 1.50 -10.92
CA ALA A 223 -2.25 0.71 -11.98
C ALA A 223 -0.83 0.23 -11.59
N ASN A 224 -0.15 0.98 -10.72
CA ASN A 224 1.17 0.68 -10.17
C ASN A 224 1.16 -0.15 -8.88
N THR A 225 0.07 -0.87 -8.61
CA THR A 225 -0.06 -1.75 -7.44
C THR A 225 -0.30 -3.18 -7.87
N ARG A 226 0.36 -4.13 -7.19
CA ARG A 226 0.12 -5.57 -7.37
C ARG A 226 -0.10 -6.21 -6.01
N PHE A 227 -1.14 -7.03 -5.93
CA PHE A 227 -1.43 -7.88 -4.77
C PHE A 227 -1.07 -9.32 -5.12
N VAL A 228 -0.16 -9.91 -4.35
CA VAL A 228 0.29 -11.30 -4.55
C VAL A 228 -0.26 -12.16 -3.43
N PHE A 229 -0.98 -13.21 -3.80
CA PHE A 229 -1.61 -14.12 -2.86
C PHE A 229 -1.74 -15.53 -3.47
N GLN A 230 -1.90 -16.51 -2.60
CA GLN A 230 -2.23 -17.88 -2.98
C GLN A 230 -3.60 -18.20 -2.40
N GLU A 231 -4.60 -18.29 -3.27
CA GLU A 231 -5.97 -18.58 -2.85
C GLU A 231 -6.09 -19.95 -2.20
N MET A 232 -6.86 -20.03 -1.12
CA MET A 232 -7.14 -21.24 -0.36
C MET A 232 -8.62 -21.24 0.06
N GLU A 233 -9.21 -22.43 0.16
CA GLU A 233 -10.61 -22.62 0.60
C GLU A 233 -10.92 -22.03 1.99
N CYS A 234 -9.88 -21.88 2.82
CA CYS A 234 -10.02 -21.37 4.19
C CYS A 234 -9.88 -19.85 4.32
N TYR A 235 -9.91 -19.10 3.24
CA TYR A 235 -9.91 -17.64 3.29
C TYR A 235 -11.09 -17.10 4.13
N HIS A 236 -10.97 -15.87 4.60
CA HIS A 236 -11.90 -15.24 5.54
C HIS A 236 -11.93 -15.87 6.94
N CYS A 237 -10.82 -16.48 7.36
CA CYS A 237 -10.71 -17.16 8.67
C CYS A 237 -10.47 -16.19 9.85
N PHE A 238 -10.45 -14.86 9.61
CA PHE A 238 -10.17 -13.83 10.63
C PHE A 238 -8.86 -14.08 11.39
N TRP A 239 -7.85 -14.60 10.68
CA TRP A 239 -6.57 -15.06 11.23
C TRP A 239 -6.66 -16.17 12.29
N ARG A 240 -7.84 -16.82 12.42
CA ARG A 240 -8.05 -18.00 13.27
C ARG A 240 -7.79 -19.27 12.44
N CYS A 241 -6.54 -19.46 12.07
CA CYS A 241 -6.14 -20.53 11.17
C CYS A 241 -6.18 -21.90 11.84
N HIS A 242 -7.01 -22.80 11.36
CA HIS A 242 -7.08 -24.20 11.80
C HIS A 242 -6.00 -25.10 11.14
N ARG A 243 -5.30 -24.59 10.13
CA ARG A 243 -4.22 -25.30 9.42
C ARG A 243 -2.83 -25.02 10.02
N ARG A 244 -2.74 -24.22 11.09
CA ARG A 244 -1.51 -23.83 11.77
C ARG A 244 -1.44 -24.52 13.14
N ALA A 245 -0.36 -25.26 13.42
CA ALA A 245 -0.23 -26.01 14.68
C ALA A 245 0.02 -25.08 15.88
N ASN A 246 0.66 -23.93 15.69
CA ASN A 246 0.92 -22.95 16.75
C ASN A 246 1.01 -21.53 16.20
N LYS A 247 1.01 -20.55 17.10
CA LYS A 247 1.02 -19.11 16.77
C LYS A 247 2.33 -18.60 16.13
N PHE A 248 3.40 -19.36 16.18
CA PHE A 248 4.70 -18.97 15.63
C PHE A 248 4.89 -19.42 14.18
N GLN A 249 4.10 -20.39 13.73
CA GLN A 249 4.14 -20.82 12.34
C GLN A 249 3.58 -19.77 11.40
N ILE A 250 4.19 -19.68 10.23
CA ILE A 250 3.68 -18.87 9.13
C ILE A 250 2.31 -19.40 8.71
N PHE A 251 1.38 -18.52 8.41
CA PHE A 251 0.09 -18.91 7.84
C PHE A 251 0.30 -19.62 6.51
N PRO A 252 -0.29 -20.80 6.29
CA PRO A 252 -0.08 -21.57 5.05
C PRO A 252 -0.39 -20.76 3.78
N CYS A 253 -1.38 -19.88 3.82
CA CYS A 253 -1.72 -18.99 2.70
C CYS A 253 -0.64 -17.92 2.41
N ILE A 254 0.21 -17.60 3.39
CA ILE A 254 1.36 -16.72 3.19
C ILE A 254 2.58 -17.56 2.73
N GLY A 255 2.82 -18.69 3.41
CA GLY A 255 3.96 -19.58 3.09
C GLY A 255 3.86 -20.25 1.73
N ALA A 256 2.65 -20.35 1.16
CA ALA A 256 2.43 -20.93 -0.16
C ALA A 256 2.69 -19.93 -1.32
N ILE A 257 2.91 -18.66 -1.03
CA ILE A 257 3.24 -17.66 -2.05
C ILE A 257 4.66 -17.89 -2.52
N ALA A 258 4.81 -18.27 -3.79
CA ALA A 258 6.10 -18.61 -4.36
C ALA A 258 6.92 -17.34 -4.70
N GLU A 259 8.23 -17.43 -4.63
CA GLU A 259 9.17 -16.33 -4.90
C GLU A 259 9.00 -15.76 -6.31
N ASP A 260 8.78 -16.64 -7.29
CA ASP A 260 8.59 -16.27 -8.68
C ASP A 260 7.29 -15.47 -8.92
N GLN A 261 6.24 -15.68 -8.11
CA GLN A 261 5.01 -14.88 -8.17
C GLN A 261 5.29 -13.44 -7.74
N VAL A 262 6.03 -13.26 -6.63
CA VAL A 262 6.41 -11.93 -6.13
C VAL A 262 7.34 -11.24 -7.12
N LEU A 263 8.32 -11.96 -7.67
CA LEU A 263 9.27 -11.42 -8.64
C LEU A 263 8.57 -10.98 -9.94
N ARG A 264 7.65 -11.79 -10.49
CA ARG A 264 6.83 -11.39 -11.65
C ARG A 264 6.01 -10.12 -11.38
N ALA A 265 5.46 -9.98 -10.18
CA ALA A 265 4.75 -8.77 -9.80
C ALA A 265 5.67 -7.54 -9.77
N CYS A 266 6.88 -7.68 -9.22
CA CYS A 266 7.91 -6.64 -9.24
C CYS A 266 8.30 -6.27 -10.69
N ASP A 267 8.54 -7.26 -11.53
CA ASP A 267 8.91 -7.06 -12.94
C ASP A 267 7.85 -6.31 -13.71
N SER A 268 6.57 -6.64 -13.48
CA SER A 268 5.46 -5.96 -14.15
C SER A 268 5.35 -4.47 -13.82
N LEU A 269 5.90 -4.05 -12.67
CA LEU A 269 5.92 -2.66 -12.24
C LEU A 269 7.21 -1.93 -12.67
N LEU A 270 8.35 -2.60 -12.58
CA LEU A 270 9.65 -2.02 -12.94
C LEU A 270 9.80 -1.87 -14.46
N LYS A 271 9.34 -2.85 -15.24
CA LYS A 271 9.37 -2.77 -16.72
C LYS A 271 8.48 -1.64 -17.25
N GLY A 272 7.33 -1.44 -16.65
CA GLY A 272 6.46 -0.30 -17.01
C GLY A 272 7.12 1.06 -16.75
N ASP A 273 7.99 1.18 -15.77
CA ASP A 273 8.78 2.39 -15.53
C ASP A 273 9.93 2.55 -16.54
N GLU A 274 10.56 1.47 -16.97
CA GLU A 274 11.61 1.49 -18.00
C GLU A 274 11.03 1.82 -19.38
N GLU A 275 9.92 1.21 -19.75
CA GLU A 275 9.21 1.52 -21.02
C GLU A 275 8.73 2.98 -21.03
N ARG A 276 8.14 3.46 -19.94
CA ARG A 276 7.71 4.86 -19.80
C ARG A 276 8.89 5.83 -19.83
N ARG A 277 10.01 5.52 -19.15
CA ARG A 277 11.24 6.32 -19.24
C ARG A 277 11.85 6.30 -20.64
N ALA A 278 11.80 5.15 -21.32
CA ALA A 278 12.27 5.04 -22.70
C ALA A 278 11.38 5.85 -23.67
N GLU A 279 10.06 5.84 -23.46
CA GLU A 279 9.11 6.65 -24.22
C GLU A 279 9.28 8.15 -23.94
N GLU A 280 9.48 8.55 -22.68
CA GLU A 280 9.79 9.94 -22.29
C GLU A 280 11.12 10.42 -22.87
N LEU A 281 12.17 9.59 -22.80
CA LEU A 281 13.48 9.88 -23.40
C LEU A 281 13.38 10.00 -24.93
N TYR A 282 12.71 9.06 -25.57
CA TYR A 282 12.49 9.09 -27.01
C TYR A 282 11.67 10.34 -27.44
N PHE A 283 10.68 10.72 -26.66
CA PHE A 283 9.91 11.95 -26.90
C PHE A 283 10.79 13.20 -26.74
N LEU A 284 11.60 13.28 -25.67
CA LEU A 284 12.52 14.38 -25.43
C LEU A 284 13.62 14.47 -26.50
N GLU A 285 14.18 13.34 -26.93
CA GLU A 285 15.18 13.30 -28.01
C GLU A 285 14.59 13.78 -29.33
N ASN A 286 13.37 13.35 -29.68
CA ASN A 286 12.67 13.84 -30.88
C ASN A 286 12.31 15.32 -30.78
N LEU A 287 11.91 15.80 -29.63
CA LEU A 287 11.62 17.22 -29.41
C LEU A 287 12.89 18.05 -29.53
N MET A 288 14.00 17.60 -28.97
CA MET A 288 15.31 18.25 -29.06
C MET A 288 15.83 18.25 -30.51
N ALA A 289 15.61 17.17 -31.28
CA ALA A 289 15.97 17.10 -32.69
C ALA A 289 15.16 18.11 -33.53
N GLN A 290 13.84 18.22 -33.28
CA GLN A 290 12.98 19.20 -33.95
C GLN A 290 13.36 20.65 -33.61
N ILE A 291 13.77 20.92 -32.37
CA ILE A 291 14.26 22.25 -31.96
C ILE A 291 15.62 22.54 -32.63
N SER A 292 16.47 21.53 -32.81
CA SER A 292 17.79 21.68 -33.44
C SER A 292 17.73 21.86 -34.97
N GLU A 293 16.68 21.35 -35.61
CA GLU A 293 16.46 21.54 -37.06
C GLU A 293 15.70 22.85 -37.41
N ALA A 294 15.09 23.51 -36.43
CA ALA A 294 14.45 24.79 -36.62
C ALA A 294 15.51 25.91 -36.69
N ASP A 295 15.55 26.60 -37.82
CA ASP A 295 16.42 27.74 -38.13
C ASP A 295 16.42 28.81 -37.01
N PRO A 296 17.52 29.49 -36.67
CA PRO A 296 17.67 30.32 -35.46
C PRO A 296 17.00 31.70 -35.62
N ILE A 297 15.69 31.73 -35.70
CA ILE A 297 14.92 32.98 -35.64
C ILE A 297 13.94 32.93 -34.47
N GLY A 298 14.41 33.38 -33.30
CA GLY A 298 13.63 33.79 -32.16
C GLY A 298 12.99 32.64 -31.30
N PRO A 299 12.75 32.88 -30.01
CA PRO A 299 12.18 31.87 -29.13
C PRO A 299 10.68 31.67 -29.46
N ALA A 300 10.37 30.66 -30.22
CA ALA A 300 8.99 30.21 -30.36
C ALA A 300 8.54 29.61 -28.99
N ARG A 301 7.65 30.31 -28.30
CA ARG A 301 6.94 29.75 -27.14
C ARG A 301 5.98 28.67 -27.66
N VAL A 302 6.29 27.42 -27.40
CA VAL A 302 5.33 26.32 -27.56
C VAL A 302 4.53 26.25 -26.27
N GLU A 303 3.27 26.65 -26.28
CA GLU A 303 2.37 26.40 -25.17
C GLU A 303 1.77 25.00 -25.34
N MET A 304 1.95 24.16 -24.34
CA MET A 304 1.42 22.80 -24.28
C MET A 304 0.15 22.78 -23.43
N ARG A 305 -0.88 22.11 -23.87
CA ARG A 305 -2.13 21.95 -23.12
C ARG A 305 -2.46 20.47 -22.92
N MET A 306 -2.82 20.13 -21.70
CA MET A 306 -3.37 18.81 -21.39
C MET A 306 -4.82 18.74 -21.86
N THR A 307 -5.12 17.84 -22.79
CA THR A 307 -6.47 17.47 -23.18
C THR A 307 -6.60 15.96 -23.15
N GLU A 308 -7.57 15.46 -22.41
CA GLU A 308 -7.91 14.03 -22.29
C GLU A 308 -6.74 13.11 -21.85
N GLY A 309 -5.83 13.64 -21.00
CA GLY A 309 -4.69 12.87 -20.49
C GLY A 309 -3.47 12.82 -21.42
N GLU A 310 -3.48 13.52 -22.55
CA GLU A 310 -2.34 13.65 -23.46
C GLU A 310 -1.87 15.11 -23.56
N LEU A 311 -0.56 15.32 -23.59
CA LEU A 311 0.08 16.60 -23.87
C LEU A 311 0.04 16.85 -25.37
N ARG A 312 -0.70 17.88 -25.84
CA ARG A 312 -0.74 18.28 -27.24
C ARG A 312 -0.28 19.73 -27.41
N PRO A 313 0.46 20.03 -28.48
CA PRO A 313 0.84 21.39 -28.81
C PRO A 313 -0.36 22.21 -29.24
N ILE A 314 -0.41 23.49 -28.84
CA ILE A 314 -1.42 24.43 -29.26
C ILE A 314 -1.00 24.97 -30.63
N GLU A 315 -1.77 24.67 -31.68
CA GLU A 315 -1.61 25.33 -32.97
C GLU A 315 -2.21 26.74 -32.87
N PHE A 316 -1.36 27.74 -33.00
CA PHE A 316 -1.80 29.11 -33.21
C PHE A 316 -2.15 29.29 -34.69
N LYS A 317 -3.40 29.67 -34.97
CA LYS A 317 -3.86 30.11 -36.29
C LYS A 317 -3.48 31.55 -36.53
#